data_4747bbbd8a50d3ea00de3d8ae7c02778
#
_entry.id   4747bbbd8a50d3ea00de3d8ae7c02778
#
_cell.length_a   1.000
_cell.length_b   1.000
_cell.length_c   1.000
_cell.angle_alpha   90.00
_cell.angle_beta   90.00
_cell.angle_gamma   90.00
#
_symmetry.space_group_name_H-M   'P 1'
#
loop_
_entity.id
_entity.type
_entity.pdbx_description
1 polymer ?
#
loop_
_entity_poly.entity_id
_entity_poly.type
_entity_poly.pdbx_seq_one_letter_code
_entity_poly.pdbx_strand_id
1 'polypeptide(L)'
;MKKLISLFLCLVMVLSLFTGCSNNNGATTDGNADTGESDVIKIGVFEPLTGENGGGGLQELGGIEYANKIYPEVLGKKIELVVVDNKTDKGEATTAVSRLIEKENVVAIIGSYGSGVSIAAGDIIKNKQIPTMGASCTNPMVTQGNDYYFRACFLDPFQGKVMANYALDQGAKTAAVIMQNGDDYSIGLGNFFINAFKELTNDENSIVDVSEFQVNDTDFNAILTNVKAKNPDVIFAPSSATTAPLIIKQARALGIESLIMGGDTWENPAVIDVAGNDAEGIVLSTFFDENDPATEEAKKFVEGYKAELGDTEPIIPAVSALGYDAYILVRDAIERAGSTDGTAIRDAIAATENFEGVTGVINFTEEGDADKSIAVIKTVQDGQFVYIDTVEVK
;
A
#
# COMPACT_ATOMS: atom_id res chain seq x y z
N MET A 1 43.77 -32.92 -35.65
CA MET A 1 44.85 -32.43 -36.54
C MET A 1 44.87 -30.90 -36.39
N LYS A 2 45.94 -30.45 -35.81
CA LYS A 2 46.85 -29.37 -36.24
C LYS A 2 46.15 -28.01 -36.44
N LYS A 3 46.53 -26.93 -35.87
CA LYS A 3 47.71 -26.25 -35.27
C LYS A 3 47.35 -24.78 -35.30
N LEU A 4 47.50 -24.00 -34.27
CA LEU A 4 48.64 -23.23 -33.77
C LEU A 4 48.98 -21.92 -34.52
N ILE A 5 49.18 -20.84 -33.71
CA ILE A 5 50.14 -19.73 -33.87
C ILE A 5 49.52 -18.47 -34.57
N SER A 6 49.68 -17.22 -34.14
CA SER A 6 50.71 -16.46 -33.38
C SER A 6 50.20 -15.04 -33.09
N LEU A 7 50.28 -14.50 -31.92
CA LEU A 7 51.26 -13.54 -31.38
C LEU A 7 51.87 -12.53 -32.36
N PHE A 8 51.58 -11.24 -32.26
CA PHE A 8 52.58 -10.17 -32.40
C PHE A 8 52.20 -8.89 -31.63
N LEU A 9 53.10 -8.51 -30.85
CA LEU A 9 53.34 -7.36 -29.99
C LEU A 9 53.83 -6.19 -30.85
N CYS A 10 53.36 -4.96 -30.65
CA CYS A 10 54.17 -3.76 -30.90
C CYS A 10 53.77 -2.61 -29.98
N LEU A 11 54.64 -2.35 -29.07
CA LEU A 11 54.80 -1.20 -28.20
C LEU A 11 55.43 -0.05 -29.00
N VAL A 12 54.83 1.16 -28.98
CA VAL A 12 55.59 2.40 -29.30
C VAL A 12 55.22 3.46 -28.26
N MET A 13 56.17 3.74 -27.39
CA MET A 13 56.28 4.94 -26.55
C MET A 13 56.80 6.08 -27.42
N VAL A 14 56.18 7.25 -27.29
CA VAL A 14 56.86 8.53 -27.62
C VAL A 14 56.58 9.52 -26.48
N LEU A 15 57.61 9.73 -25.68
CA LEU A 15 57.78 10.89 -24.81
C LEU A 15 58.10 12.14 -25.65
N SER A 16 57.47 13.25 -25.35
CA SER A 16 58.02 14.57 -25.64
C SER A 16 57.69 15.55 -24.50
N LEU A 17 58.73 15.82 -23.75
CA LEU A 17 58.87 16.95 -22.85
C LEU A 17 59.08 18.24 -23.65
N PHE A 18 58.34 19.29 -23.29
CA PHE A 18 58.86 20.66 -23.48
C PHE A 18 58.44 21.56 -22.32
N THR A 19 59.44 22.06 -21.66
CA THR A 19 59.46 23.16 -20.68
C THR A 19 59.26 24.52 -21.33
N GLY A 20 58.63 25.44 -20.60
CA GLY A 20 58.57 26.82 -20.99
C GLY A 20 57.84 27.75 -19.98
N CYS A 21 58.59 28.23 -19.02
CA CYS A 21 58.56 29.46 -18.25
C CYS A 21 57.32 30.37 -18.18
N SER A 22 56.87 30.58 -16.92
CA SER A 22 56.65 31.83 -16.19
C SER A 22 56.08 33.04 -16.92
N ASN A 23 54.90 33.49 -16.54
CA ASN A 23 54.75 34.86 -16.02
C ASN A 23 53.55 35.00 -15.08
N ASN A 24 53.78 35.71 -14.00
CA ASN A 24 52.95 35.99 -12.85
C ASN A 24 51.95 37.06 -13.19
N ASN A 25 50.64 36.82 -12.96
CA ASN A 25 49.71 37.86 -12.56
C ASN A 25 48.49 37.24 -11.90
N GLY A 26 48.27 37.61 -10.65
CA GLY A 26 47.21 37.15 -9.81
C GLY A 26 45.80 37.43 -10.36
N ALA A 27 45.01 36.42 -10.39
CA ALA A 27 43.57 36.52 -10.31
C ALA A 27 43.12 35.41 -9.35
N THR A 28 42.63 35.80 -8.23
CA THR A 28 41.86 34.97 -7.31
C THR A 28 40.66 34.48 -8.06
N THR A 29 40.70 33.25 -8.55
CA THR A 29 39.50 32.49 -8.92
C THR A 29 39.02 31.85 -7.64
N ASP A 30 38.01 32.45 -7.02
CA ASP A 30 37.12 31.75 -6.13
C ASP A 30 36.65 30.50 -6.87
N GLY A 31 37.14 29.38 -6.42
CA GLY A 31 36.59 28.08 -6.80
C GLY A 31 35.23 27.96 -6.16
N ASN A 32 34.22 28.48 -6.83
CA ASN A 32 32.85 28.09 -6.59
C ASN A 32 32.79 26.62 -6.98
N ALA A 33 32.89 25.74 -5.99
CA ALA A 33 32.43 24.38 -6.19
C ALA A 33 30.96 24.53 -6.52
N ASP A 34 30.62 24.39 -7.80
CA ASP A 34 29.27 24.19 -8.29
C ASP A 34 28.79 22.90 -7.60
N THR A 35 28.23 23.05 -6.41
CA THR A 35 27.38 22.03 -5.82
C THR A 35 26.11 22.09 -6.65
N GLY A 36 26.15 21.42 -7.80
CA GLY A 36 25.03 21.30 -8.70
C GLY A 36 23.85 20.74 -7.90
N GLU A 37 23.05 21.66 -7.41
CA GLU A 37 21.79 21.33 -6.77
C GLU A 37 20.96 20.64 -7.85
N SER A 38 20.60 19.37 -7.66
CA SER A 38 19.85 18.59 -8.63
C SER A 38 18.55 19.35 -8.98
N ASP A 39 18.29 19.54 -10.26
CA ASP A 39 17.03 20.13 -10.77
C ASP A 39 15.83 19.19 -10.55
N VAL A 40 16.05 18.04 -9.91
CA VAL A 40 15.07 16.97 -9.71
C VAL A 40 15.05 16.58 -8.24
N ILE A 41 13.85 16.42 -7.69
CA ILE A 41 13.59 15.83 -6.36
C ILE A 41 13.09 14.40 -6.59
N LYS A 42 13.80 13.41 -6.02
CA LYS A 42 13.44 12.01 -6.14
C LYS A 42 12.58 11.55 -4.97
N ILE A 43 11.42 10.98 -5.26
CA ILE A 43 10.58 10.28 -4.28
C ILE A 43 10.63 8.79 -4.62
N GLY A 44 10.98 7.96 -3.64
CA GLY A 44 10.99 6.51 -3.79
C GLY A 44 9.58 5.93 -3.69
N VAL A 45 9.33 4.87 -4.44
CA VAL A 45 8.10 4.09 -4.34
C VAL A 45 8.49 2.62 -4.24
N PHE A 46 8.07 1.91 -3.17
CA PHE A 46 8.32 0.48 -3.02
C PHE A 46 6.99 -0.27 -2.89
N GLU A 47 6.50 -0.78 -4.00
CA GLU A 47 5.21 -1.48 -4.08
C GLU A 47 5.42 -2.93 -4.52
N PRO A 48 4.52 -3.86 -4.17
CA PRO A 48 4.49 -5.16 -4.80
C PRO A 48 3.92 -5.02 -6.22
N LEU A 49 4.77 -5.08 -7.22
CA LEU A 49 4.36 -5.07 -8.63
C LEU A 49 4.22 -6.49 -9.17
N THR A 50 4.76 -7.44 -8.41
CA THR A 50 4.68 -8.88 -8.66
C THR A 50 4.41 -9.64 -7.35
N GLY A 51 4.15 -10.95 -7.44
CA GLY A 51 3.83 -11.78 -6.28
C GLY A 51 2.35 -11.75 -5.93
N GLU A 52 2.02 -12.20 -4.72
CA GLU A 52 0.64 -12.40 -4.27
C GLU A 52 -0.19 -11.12 -4.28
N ASN A 53 0.41 -10.00 -3.90
CA ASN A 53 -0.23 -8.69 -3.80
C ASN A 53 0.03 -7.78 -5.01
N GLY A 54 0.61 -8.32 -6.11
CA GLY A 54 1.00 -7.53 -7.27
C GLY A 54 -0.14 -6.74 -7.90
N GLY A 55 -1.36 -7.30 -7.92
CA GLY A 55 -2.53 -6.60 -8.46
C GLY A 55 -2.88 -5.33 -7.66
N GLY A 56 -2.91 -5.43 -6.32
CA GLY A 56 -3.18 -4.28 -5.46
C GLY A 56 -2.08 -3.22 -5.52
N GLY A 57 -0.81 -3.64 -5.49
CA GLY A 57 0.31 -2.70 -5.59
C GLY A 57 0.38 -1.96 -6.91
N LEU A 58 0.00 -2.59 -8.03
CA LEU A 58 -0.11 -1.91 -9.33
C LEU A 58 -1.24 -0.87 -9.33
N GLN A 59 -2.36 -1.16 -8.68
CA GLN A 59 -3.47 -0.21 -8.55
C GLN A 59 -3.07 0.99 -7.67
N GLU A 60 -2.38 0.74 -6.56
CA GLU A 60 -1.86 1.79 -5.67
C GLU A 60 -0.84 2.68 -6.40
N LEU A 61 0.12 2.06 -7.11
CA LEU A 61 1.08 2.76 -7.96
C LEU A 61 0.39 3.63 -9.03
N GLY A 62 -0.68 3.14 -9.64
CA GLY A 62 -1.46 3.90 -10.63
C GLY A 62 -1.97 5.23 -10.07
N GLY A 63 -2.44 5.26 -8.83
CA GLY A 63 -2.82 6.49 -8.14
C GLY A 63 -1.66 7.43 -7.88
N ILE A 64 -0.51 6.89 -7.44
CA ILE A 64 0.73 7.65 -7.21
C ILE A 64 1.23 8.30 -8.52
N GLU A 65 1.29 7.52 -9.60
CA GLU A 65 1.75 8.01 -10.90
C GLU A 65 0.80 9.07 -11.49
N TYR A 66 -0.51 8.87 -11.32
CA TYR A 66 -1.49 9.86 -11.73
C TYR A 66 -1.34 11.17 -10.94
N ALA A 67 -1.14 11.12 -9.63
CA ALA A 67 -0.89 12.30 -8.81
C ALA A 67 0.39 13.03 -9.26
N ASN A 68 1.48 12.31 -9.55
CA ASN A 68 2.70 12.89 -10.08
C ASN A 68 2.50 13.53 -11.48
N LYS A 69 1.64 12.96 -12.31
CA LYS A 69 1.29 13.53 -13.62
C LYS A 69 0.56 14.88 -13.47
N ILE A 70 -0.32 15.00 -12.45
CA ILE A 70 -1.08 16.23 -12.17
C ILE A 70 -0.24 17.28 -11.45
N TYR A 71 0.62 16.84 -10.51
CA TYR A 71 1.45 17.70 -9.66
C TYR A 71 2.95 17.35 -9.81
N PRO A 72 3.57 17.58 -11.00
CA PRO A 72 4.89 17.06 -11.31
C PRO A 72 6.05 17.82 -10.67
N GLU A 73 5.79 18.87 -9.88
CA GLU A 73 6.81 19.77 -9.34
C GLU A 73 6.57 20.09 -7.87
N VAL A 74 7.67 20.33 -7.14
CA VAL A 74 7.70 20.85 -5.77
C VAL A 74 8.97 21.70 -5.58
N LEU A 75 8.88 22.80 -4.85
CA LEU A 75 9.98 23.76 -4.66
C LEU A 75 10.59 24.26 -5.99
N GLY A 76 9.78 24.34 -7.06
CA GLY A 76 10.23 24.74 -8.39
C GLY A 76 11.12 23.70 -9.11
N LYS A 77 11.20 22.46 -8.60
CA LYS A 77 11.95 21.36 -9.17
C LYS A 77 11.00 20.24 -9.58
N LYS A 78 11.37 19.52 -10.66
CA LYS A 78 10.60 18.34 -11.10
C LYS A 78 10.70 17.21 -10.08
N ILE A 79 9.57 16.51 -9.86
CA ILE A 79 9.54 15.26 -9.08
C ILE A 79 9.79 14.08 -10.01
N GLU A 80 10.72 13.21 -9.64
CA GLU A 80 10.97 11.91 -10.26
C GLU A 80 10.59 10.80 -9.30
N LEU A 81 9.69 9.91 -9.72
CA LEU A 81 9.36 8.70 -8.98
C LEU A 81 10.39 7.61 -9.29
N VAL A 82 11.01 7.06 -8.26
CA VAL A 82 11.90 5.89 -8.36
C VAL A 82 11.17 4.67 -7.84
N VAL A 83 10.63 3.88 -8.75
CA VAL A 83 9.79 2.72 -8.42
C VAL A 83 10.63 1.45 -8.28
N VAL A 84 10.42 0.69 -7.21
CA VAL A 84 11.08 -0.59 -6.95
C VAL A 84 10.06 -1.63 -6.51
N ASP A 85 10.03 -2.77 -7.20
CA ASP A 85 9.19 -3.92 -6.87
C ASP A 85 9.72 -4.63 -5.61
N ASN A 86 8.87 -4.80 -4.59
CA ASN A 86 9.19 -5.58 -3.39
C ASN A 86 8.68 -7.03 -3.45
N LYS A 87 8.01 -7.43 -4.53
CA LYS A 87 7.57 -8.79 -4.86
C LYS A 87 6.67 -9.46 -3.82
N THR A 88 6.02 -8.70 -2.95
CA THR A 88 5.29 -9.20 -1.77
C THR A 88 6.20 -9.99 -0.79
N ASP A 89 7.51 -9.73 -0.81
CA ASP A 89 8.50 -10.43 0.02
C ASP A 89 9.18 -9.50 1.01
N LYS A 90 9.21 -9.88 2.29
CA LYS A 90 9.79 -9.06 3.39
C LYS A 90 11.28 -8.76 3.19
N GLY A 91 12.05 -9.71 2.63
CA GLY A 91 13.47 -9.53 2.33
C GLY A 91 13.72 -8.61 1.14
N GLU A 92 12.90 -8.74 0.09
CA GLU A 92 12.92 -7.83 -1.06
C GLU A 92 12.50 -6.41 -0.67
N ALA A 93 11.52 -6.24 0.23
CA ALA A 93 11.11 -4.93 0.74
C ALA A 93 12.26 -4.20 1.44
N THR A 94 13.01 -4.89 2.32
CA THR A 94 14.20 -4.32 2.96
C THR A 94 15.27 -3.94 1.95
N THR A 95 15.47 -4.76 0.92
CA THR A 95 16.40 -4.51 -0.18
C THR A 95 15.96 -3.32 -1.03
N ALA A 96 14.67 -3.22 -1.35
CA ALA A 96 14.08 -2.12 -2.11
C ALA A 96 14.29 -0.78 -1.40
N VAL A 97 13.93 -0.69 -0.12
CA VAL A 97 14.08 0.53 0.68
C VAL A 97 15.56 0.90 0.84
N SER A 98 16.45 -0.06 1.12
CA SER A 98 17.89 0.21 1.18
C SER A 98 18.42 0.78 -0.15
N ARG A 99 17.98 0.24 -1.28
CA ARG A 99 18.35 0.74 -2.61
C ARG A 99 17.87 2.18 -2.82
N LEU A 100 16.59 2.47 -2.52
CA LEU A 100 16.00 3.80 -2.67
C LEU A 100 16.80 4.85 -1.88
N ILE A 101 17.18 4.52 -0.65
CA ILE A 101 17.91 5.44 0.23
C ILE A 101 19.38 5.57 -0.19
N GLU A 102 20.11 4.44 -0.35
CA GLU A 102 21.58 4.44 -0.43
C GLU A 102 22.11 4.63 -1.86
N LYS A 103 21.32 4.28 -2.88
CA LYS A 103 21.76 4.38 -4.27
C LYS A 103 21.04 5.47 -5.04
N GLU A 104 19.75 5.57 -4.83
CA GLU A 104 18.93 6.52 -5.57
C GLU A 104 18.87 7.91 -4.89
N ASN A 105 19.19 7.97 -3.57
CA ASN A 105 19.18 9.18 -2.76
C ASN A 105 17.81 9.89 -2.77
N VAL A 106 16.74 9.13 -2.57
CA VAL A 106 15.40 9.69 -2.48
C VAL A 106 15.21 10.52 -1.19
N VAL A 107 14.40 11.56 -1.23
CA VAL A 107 14.15 12.45 -0.08
C VAL A 107 13.00 11.99 0.80
N ALA A 108 12.09 11.21 0.24
CA ALA A 108 10.96 10.57 0.91
C ALA A 108 10.59 9.28 0.19
N ILE A 109 9.79 8.44 0.84
CA ILE A 109 9.33 7.16 0.27
C ILE A 109 7.80 7.09 0.37
N ILE A 110 7.15 6.48 -0.62
CA ILE A 110 5.74 6.11 -0.61
C ILE A 110 5.65 4.58 -0.71
N GLY A 111 4.74 3.98 0.02
CA GLY A 111 4.47 2.54 0.02
C GLY A 111 4.52 1.95 1.43
N SER A 112 4.13 0.73 1.57
CA SER A 112 3.79 -0.24 0.54
C SER A 112 2.37 -0.76 0.71
N TYR A 113 1.74 -1.20 -0.39
CA TYR A 113 0.61 -2.12 -0.29
C TYR A 113 1.05 -3.40 0.43
N GLY A 114 0.34 -3.75 1.51
CA GLY A 114 0.68 -4.91 2.33
C GLY A 114 1.47 -4.57 3.59
N SER A 115 0.85 -4.86 4.75
CA SER A 115 1.40 -4.52 6.06
C SER A 115 2.73 -5.24 6.36
N GLY A 116 2.85 -6.52 5.98
CA GLY A 116 4.05 -7.31 6.31
C GLY A 116 5.33 -6.80 5.67
N VAL A 117 5.29 -6.33 4.42
CA VAL A 117 6.45 -5.73 3.73
C VAL A 117 6.76 -4.34 4.26
N SER A 118 5.73 -3.58 4.67
CA SER A 118 5.88 -2.26 5.30
C SER A 118 6.55 -2.37 6.67
N ILE A 119 6.10 -3.30 7.52
CA ILE A 119 6.71 -3.59 8.83
C ILE A 119 8.17 -4.01 8.66
N ALA A 120 8.47 -4.91 7.72
CA ALA A 120 9.82 -5.37 7.46
C ALA A 120 10.80 -4.25 7.08
N ALA A 121 10.34 -3.24 6.36
CA ALA A 121 11.12 -2.07 5.97
C ALA A 121 11.28 -1.03 7.10
N GLY A 122 10.43 -1.09 8.13
CA GLY A 122 10.29 -0.07 9.16
C GLY A 122 11.59 0.30 9.89
N ASP A 123 12.40 -0.68 10.28
CA ASP A 123 13.67 -0.43 10.98
C ASP A 123 14.68 0.35 10.12
N ILE A 124 14.72 0.07 8.82
CA ILE A 124 15.61 0.80 7.90
C ILE A 124 15.14 2.24 7.75
N ILE A 125 13.84 2.44 7.53
CA ILE A 125 13.19 3.75 7.42
C ILE A 125 13.52 4.60 8.65
N LYS A 126 13.28 4.06 9.85
CA LYS A 126 13.56 4.73 11.13
C LYS A 126 15.03 5.08 11.30
N ASN A 127 15.92 4.09 11.11
CA ASN A 127 17.35 4.26 11.34
C ASN A 127 18.00 5.23 10.33
N LYS A 128 17.49 5.31 9.12
CA LYS A 128 17.95 6.23 8.07
C LYS A 128 17.24 7.58 8.11
N GLN A 129 16.23 7.73 8.97
CA GLN A 129 15.48 8.95 9.14
C GLN A 129 14.87 9.45 7.81
N ILE A 130 14.33 8.54 7.02
CA ILE A 130 13.67 8.85 5.75
C ILE A 130 12.16 8.90 5.95
N PRO A 131 11.48 10.04 5.73
CA PRO A 131 10.03 10.11 5.88
C PRO A 131 9.34 9.21 4.85
N THR A 132 8.44 8.37 5.34
CA THR A 132 7.73 7.39 4.52
C THR A 132 6.23 7.50 4.74
N MET A 133 5.47 7.50 3.65
CA MET A 133 4.01 7.52 3.64
C MET A 133 3.47 6.20 3.12
N GLY A 134 2.91 5.38 4.01
CA GLY A 134 2.13 4.21 3.63
C GLY A 134 0.76 4.62 3.07
N ALA A 135 0.34 4.04 1.97
CA ALA A 135 -0.98 4.31 1.42
C ALA A 135 -2.04 3.39 2.03
N SER A 136 -1.91 2.06 1.89
CA SER A 136 -2.93 1.08 2.30
C SER A 136 -2.47 0.02 3.32
N CYS A 137 -1.34 0.21 3.99
CA CYS A 137 -0.82 -0.71 4.99
C CYS A 137 -1.51 -0.52 6.36
N THR A 138 -2.57 -1.26 6.63
CA THR A 138 -3.53 -1.03 7.72
C THR A 138 -3.11 -1.54 9.11
N ASN A 139 -2.13 -2.45 9.21
CA ASN A 139 -1.71 -3.01 10.49
C ASN A 139 -1.04 -1.97 11.40
N PRO A 140 -1.45 -1.83 12.68
CA PRO A 140 -0.86 -0.84 13.60
C PRO A 140 0.66 -0.92 13.76
N MET A 141 1.26 -2.11 13.58
CA MET A 141 2.70 -2.32 13.72
C MET A 141 3.55 -1.57 12.70
N VAL A 142 2.96 -1.03 11.62
CA VAL A 142 3.69 -0.29 10.59
C VAL A 142 4.28 1.01 11.14
N THR A 143 3.49 1.78 11.88
CA THR A 143 3.87 3.07 12.44
C THR A 143 4.32 2.98 13.89
N GLN A 144 3.90 1.93 14.61
CA GLN A 144 4.16 1.80 16.04
C GLN A 144 5.64 1.93 16.38
N GLY A 145 5.98 3.00 17.12
CA GLY A 145 7.34 3.29 17.54
C GLY A 145 8.28 3.74 16.41
N ASN A 146 7.74 4.19 15.29
CA ASN A 146 8.50 4.68 14.13
C ASN A 146 8.03 6.05 13.67
N ASP A 147 8.66 7.09 14.19
CA ASP A 147 8.31 8.50 13.93
C ASP A 147 8.59 8.97 12.48
N TYR A 148 9.15 8.11 11.63
CA TYR A 148 9.40 8.38 10.22
C TYR A 148 8.45 7.64 9.28
N TYR A 149 7.56 6.80 9.81
CA TYR A 149 6.55 6.10 9.02
C TYR A 149 5.15 6.64 9.34
N PHE A 150 4.48 7.17 8.35
CA PHE A 150 3.10 7.67 8.39
C PHE A 150 2.22 6.83 7.48
N ARG A 151 0.90 6.93 7.61
CA ARG A 151 -0.03 6.25 6.69
C ARG A 151 -1.28 7.06 6.41
N ALA A 152 -1.82 6.92 5.18
CA ALA A 152 -3.01 7.62 4.73
C ALA A 152 -4.32 6.85 4.97
N CYS A 153 -4.26 5.54 5.25
CA CYS A 153 -5.42 4.66 5.46
C CYS A 153 -5.87 4.60 6.93
N PHE A 154 -7.07 4.02 7.15
CA PHE A 154 -7.51 3.61 8.48
C PHE A 154 -6.74 2.37 8.98
N LEU A 155 -7.01 1.96 10.22
CA LEU A 155 -6.32 0.88 10.92
C LEU A 155 -7.16 -0.40 10.99
N ASP A 156 -6.49 -1.57 11.02
CA ASP A 156 -7.14 -2.89 11.22
C ASP A 156 -8.03 -2.99 12.48
N PRO A 157 -7.70 -2.39 13.64
CA PRO A 157 -8.61 -2.38 14.80
C PRO A 157 -9.96 -1.73 14.49
N PHE A 158 -9.93 -0.64 13.74
CA PHE A 158 -11.15 0.03 13.27
C PHE A 158 -11.88 -0.84 12.23
N GLN A 159 -11.17 -1.35 11.23
CA GLN A 159 -11.73 -2.20 10.17
C GLN A 159 -12.37 -3.48 10.74
N GLY A 160 -11.69 -4.15 11.67
CA GLY A 160 -12.21 -5.34 12.33
C GLY A 160 -13.50 -5.06 13.11
N LYS A 161 -13.58 -3.91 13.80
CA LYS A 161 -14.79 -3.47 14.49
C LYS A 161 -15.94 -3.13 13.53
N VAL A 162 -15.63 -2.46 12.41
CA VAL A 162 -16.61 -2.17 11.35
C VAL A 162 -17.22 -3.45 10.82
N MET A 163 -16.40 -4.43 10.46
CA MET A 163 -16.88 -5.70 9.89
C MET A 163 -17.64 -6.54 10.93
N ALA A 164 -17.25 -6.50 12.20
CA ALA A 164 -17.99 -7.18 13.27
C ALA A 164 -19.36 -6.53 13.49
N ASN A 165 -19.46 -5.20 13.51
CA ASN A 165 -20.75 -4.50 13.61
C ASN A 165 -21.64 -4.83 12.41
N TYR A 166 -21.10 -4.78 11.19
CA TYR A 166 -21.85 -5.13 9.99
C TYR A 166 -22.42 -6.55 10.06
N ALA A 167 -21.61 -7.54 10.50
CA ALA A 167 -22.07 -8.90 10.68
C ALA A 167 -23.26 -8.99 11.66
N LEU A 168 -23.20 -8.28 12.78
CA LEU A 168 -24.29 -8.23 13.77
C LEU A 168 -25.54 -7.57 13.23
N ASP A 169 -25.41 -6.49 12.46
CA ASP A 169 -26.52 -5.81 11.81
C ASP A 169 -27.23 -6.70 10.77
N GLN A 170 -26.48 -7.67 10.19
CA GLN A 170 -27.08 -8.74 9.36
C GLN A 170 -27.69 -9.88 10.21
N GLY A 171 -27.67 -9.77 11.53
CA GLY A 171 -28.28 -10.74 12.45
C GLY A 171 -27.37 -11.92 12.82
N ALA A 172 -26.07 -11.88 12.50
CA ALA A 172 -25.13 -12.91 12.84
C ALA A 172 -24.94 -13.04 14.35
N LYS A 173 -24.82 -14.26 14.82
CA LYS A 173 -24.54 -14.61 16.22
C LYS A 173 -23.25 -15.41 16.35
N THR A 174 -22.84 -16.06 15.28
CA THR A 174 -21.67 -16.92 15.22
C THR A 174 -20.82 -16.58 14.00
N ALA A 175 -19.50 -16.62 14.17
CA ALA A 175 -18.55 -16.40 13.10
C ALA A 175 -17.46 -17.46 13.06
N ALA A 176 -16.98 -17.76 11.85
CA ALA A 176 -15.72 -18.45 11.60
C ALA A 176 -14.72 -17.47 11.00
N VAL A 177 -13.43 -17.63 11.32
CA VAL A 177 -12.37 -16.78 10.79
C VAL A 177 -11.31 -17.65 10.11
N ILE A 178 -10.91 -17.27 8.89
CA ILE A 178 -9.89 -17.98 8.10
C ILE A 178 -8.76 -16.99 7.80
N MET A 179 -7.54 -17.29 8.27
CA MET A 179 -6.39 -16.38 8.19
C MET A 179 -5.21 -17.02 7.47
N GLN A 180 -4.39 -16.21 6.82
CA GLN A 180 -3.14 -16.65 6.21
C GLN A 180 -2.02 -16.60 7.25
N ASN A 181 -1.46 -17.76 7.58
CA ASN A 181 -0.34 -17.87 8.52
C ASN A 181 0.91 -17.15 7.97
N GLY A 182 1.52 -16.31 8.82
CA GLY A 182 2.71 -15.53 8.47
C GLY A 182 2.45 -14.22 7.72
N ASP A 183 1.19 -13.93 7.37
CA ASP A 183 0.79 -12.63 6.86
C ASP A 183 0.30 -11.70 7.98
N ASP A 184 1.05 -10.62 8.23
CA ASP A 184 0.75 -9.68 9.32
C ASP A 184 -0.60 -8.98 9.16
N TYR A 185 -1.04 -8.73 7.91
CA TYR A 185 -2.37 -8.17 7.64
C TYR A 185 -3.48 -9.16 7.98
N SER A 186 -3.43 -10.35 7.38
CA SER A 186 -4.48 -11.36 7.54
C SER A 186 -4.67 -11.78 9.00
N ILE A 187 -3.55 -12.05 9.71
CA ILE A 187 -3.58 -12.41 11.14
C ILE A 187 -4.03 -11.21 11.99
N GLY A 188 -3.52 -10.02 11.72
CA GLY A 188 -3.87 -8.81 12.47
C GLY A 188 -5.36 -8.51 12.38
N LEU A 189 -5.86 -8.32 11.17
CA LEU A 189 -7.27 -7.99 10.92
C LEU A 189 -8.22 -9.10 11.40
N GLY A 190 -7.86 -10.38 11.18
CA GLY A 190 -8.65 -11.50 11.68
C GLY A 190 -8.78 -11.49 13.21
N ASN A 191 -7.70 -11.22 13.93
CA ASN A 191 -7.72 -11.13 15.39
C ASN A 191 -8.50 -9.91 15.90
N PHE A 192 -8.42 -8.76 15.22
CA PHE A 192 -9.22 -7.59 15.57
C PHE A 192 -10.71 -7.83 15.36
N PHE A 193 -11.09 -8.50 14.28
CA PHE A 193 -12.48 -8.94 14.07
C PHE A 193 -12.93 -9.90 15.18
N ILE A 194 -12.15 -10.94 15.52
CA ILE A 194 -12.45 -11.90 16.58
C ILE A 194 -12.74 -11.18 17.91
N ASN A 195 -11.86 -10.26 18.28
CA ASN A 195 -12.00 -9.53 19.54
C ASN A 195 -13.25 -8.65 19.54
N ALA A 196 -13.46 -7.90 18.47
CA ALA A 196 -14.63 -7.03 18.32
C ALA A 196 -15.94 -7.84 18.29
N PHE A 197 -16.00 -8.96 17.57
CA PHE A 197 -17.20 -9.78 17.46
C PHE A 197 -17.57 -10.41 18.81
N LYS A 198 -16.60 -10.91 19.57
CA LYS A 198 -16.82 -11.43 20.94
C LYS A 198 -17.30 -10.34 21.90
N GLU A 199 -16.68 -9.16 21.85
CA GLU A 199 -17.08 -8.02 22.68
C GLU A 199 -18.52 -7.60 22.36
N LEU A 200 -18.85 -7.41 21.10
CA LEU A 200 -20.16 -6.94 20.65
C LEU A 200 -21.28 -7.95 20.89
N THR A 201 -21.02 -9.26 20.74
CA THR A 201 -21.98 -10.32 21.08
C THR A 201 -22.08 -10.58 22.58
N ASN A 202 -21.12 -10.11 23.37
CA ASN A 202 -20.92 -10.48 24.78
C ASN A 202 -20.91 -12.01 24.97
N ASP A 203 -20.35 -12.76 24.03
CA ASP A 203 -20.24 -14.21 24.04
C ASP A 203 -18.86 -14.67 23.56
N GLU A 204 -18.05 -15.22 24.47
CA GLU A 204 -16.74 -15.78 24.17
C GLU A 204 -16.79 -16.96 23.18
N ASN A 205 -17.95 -17.63 23.03
CA ASN A 205 -18.14 -18.75 22.13
C ASN A 205 -18.74 -18.33 20.76
N SER A 206 -18.93 -17.04 20.52
CA SER A 206 -19.49 -16.54 19.26
C SER A 206 -18.56 -16.82 18.07
N ILE A 207 -17.27 -16.97 18.29
CA ILE A 207 -16.32 -17.47 17.29
C ILE A 207 -16.27 -18.99 17.38
N VAL A 208 -16.88 -19.66 16.39
CA VAL A 208 -17.05 -21.11 16.39
C VAL A 208 -15.91 -21.86 15.70
N ASP A 209 -15.12 -21.18 14.88
CA ASP A 209 -13.92 -21.72 14.24
C ASP A 209 -12.90 -20.63 13.97
N VAL A 210 -11.62 -20.96 14.14
CA VAL A 210 -10.48 -20.17 13.68
C VAL A 210 -9.55 -21.12 12.96
N SER A 211 -9.38 -20.92 11.67
CA SER A 211 -8.54 -21.75 10.81
C SER A 211 -7.45 -20.93 10.16
N GLU A 212 -6.31 -21.55 9.91
CA GLU A 212 -5.19 -20.93 9.22
C GLU A 212 -4.79 -21.75 7.99
N PHE A 213 -4.35 -21.06 6.94
CA PHE A 213 -3.77 -21.64 5.74
C PHE A 213 -2.37 -21.09 5.49
N GLN A 214 -1.58 -21.76 4.65
CA GLN A 214 -0.21 -21.34 4.33
C GLN A 214 -0.20 -20.51 3.03
N VAL A 215 0.82 -19.67 2.89
CA VAL A 215 1.09 -18.97 1.64
C VAL A 215 1.17 -19.99 0.49
N ASN A 216 0.57 -19.66 -0.65
CA ASN A 216 0.43 -20.50 -1.84
C ASN A 216 -0.52 -21.72 -1.69
N ASP A 217 -1.27 -21.86 -0.60
CA ASP A 217 -2.33 -22.84 -0.53
C ASP A 217 -3.43 -22.47 -1.56
N THR A 218 -3.90 -23.48 -2.28
CA THR A 218 -4.96 -23.33 -3.29
C THR A 218 -6.15 -24.27 -3.04
N ASP A 219 -6.02 -25.17 -2.08
CA ASP A 219 -7.07 -26.11 -1.67
C ASP A 219 -7.50 -25.85 -0.22
N PHE A 220 -8.69 -25.32 -0.07
CA PHE A 220 -9.31 -24.96 1.21
C PHE A 220 -10.39 -25.95 1.66
N ASN A 221 -10.62 -27.06 0.92
CA ASN A 221 -11.72 -28.00 1.18
C ASN A 221 -11.70 -28.57 2.60
N ALA A 222 -10.54 -28.87 3.15
CA ALA A 222 -10.43 -29.39 4.53
C ALA A 222 -10.89 -28.37 5.56
N ILE A 223 -10.40 -27.13 5.47
CA ILE A 223 -10.77 -25.99 6.33
C ILE A 223 -12.27 -25.74 6.19
N LEU A 224 -12.75 -25.56 4.96
CA LEU A 224 -14.15 -25.24 4.68
C LEU A 224 -15.12 -26.35 5.07
N THR A 225 -14.71 -27.62 5.03
CA THR A 225 -15.51 -28.74 5.55
C THR A 225 -15.69 -28.63 7.08
N ASN A 226 -14.63 -28.27 7.80
CA ASN A 226 -14.70 -28.05 9.23
C ASN A 226 -15.58 -26.83 9.57
N VAL A 227 -15.41 -25.73 8.86
CA VAL A 227 -16.24 -24.51 9.00
C VAL A 227 -17.72 -24.86 8.74
N LYS A 228 -18.02 -25.58 7.64
CA LYS A 228 -19.37 -26.00 7.31
C LYS A 228 -20.01 -26.82 8.44
N ALA A 229 -19.26 -27.73 9.06
CA ALA A 229 -19.76 -28.54 10.18
C ALA A 229 -20.11 -27.71 11.43
N LYS A 230 -19.50 -26.54 11.61
CA LYS A 230 -19.82 -25.57 12.67
C LYS A 230 -21.01 -24.69 12.35
N ASN A 231 -21.37 -24.58 11.06
CA ASN A 231 -22.49 -23.78 10.54
C ASN A 231 -22.51 -22.34 11.06
N PRO A 232 -21.43 -21.56 10.87
CA PRO A 232 -21.41 -20.17 11.29
C PRO A 232 -22.38 -19.31 10.47
N ASP A 233 -22.88 -18.22 11.06
CA ASP A 233 -23.70 -17.24 10.33
C ASP A 233 -22.84 -16.47 9.33
N VAL A 234 -21.59 -16.14 9.71
CA VAL A 234 -20.64 -15.44 8.83
C VAL A 234 -19.28 -16.14 8.80
N ILE A 235 -18.57 -16.00 7.67
CA ILE A 235 -17.17 -16.37 7.53
C ILE A 235 -16.40 -15.07 7.22
N PHE A 236 -15.45 -14.71 8.08
CA PHE A 236 -14.53 -13.60 7.83
C PHE A 236 -13.17 -14.14 7.41
N ALA A 237 -12.71 -13.79 6.20
CA ALA A 237 -11.51 -14.35 5.59
C ALA A 237 -10.59 -13.23 5.03
N PRO A 238 -9.97 -12.40 5.89
CA PRO A 238 -9.07 -11.35 5.43
C PRO A 238 -7.84 -11.99 4.77
N SER A 239 -7.79 -11.91 3.45
CA SER A 239 -6.77 -12.55 2.60
C SER A 239 -6.52 -11.72 1.35
N SER A 240 -5.46 -12.05 0.62
CA SER A 240 -5.13 -11.37 -0.63
C SER A 240 -6.22 -11.53 -1.69
N ALA A 241 -6.27 -10.63 -2.67
CA ALA A 241 -7.18 -10.71 -3.82
C ALA A 241 -6.95 -11.95 -4.69
N THR A 242 -5.80 -12.60 -4.60
CA THR A 242 -5.50 -13.86 -5.32
C THR A 242 -6.03 -15.09 -4.59
N THR A 243 -6.10 -15.05 -3.26
CA THR A 243 -6.57 -16.16 -2.41
C THR A 243 -8.07 -16.10 -2.17
N ALA A 244 -8.62 -14.93 -1.96
CA ALA A 244 -10.05 -14.70 -1.69
C ALA A 244 -11.00 -15.47 -2.63
N PRO A 245 -10.87 -15.38 -3.97
CA PRO A 245 -11.79 -16.05 -4.88
C PRO A 245 -11.72 -17.57 -4.80
N LEU A 246 -10.58 -18.13 -4.39
CA LEU A 246 -10.43 -19.57 -4.22
C LEU A 246 -11.20 -20.07 -2.98
N ILE A 247 -11.14 -19.30 -1.88
CA ILE A 247 -11.92 -19.57 -0.65
C ILE A 247 -13.42 -19.46 -0.99
N ILE A 248 -13.85 -18.40 -1.66
CA ILE A 248 -15.23 -18.13 -2.04
C ILE A 248 -15.78 -19.28 -2.88
N LYS A 249 -15.13 -19.65 -3.99
CA LYS A 249 -15.55 -20.71 -4.89
C LYS A 249 -15.70 -22.05 -4.18
N GLN A 250 -14.69 -22.42 -3.39
CA GLN A 250 -14.71 -23.72 -2.70
C GLN A 250 -15.76 -23.74 -1.59
N ALA A 251 -16.01 -22.60 -0.91
CA ALA A 251 -17.09 -22.49 0.06
C ALA A 251 -18.46 -22.71 -0.61
N ARG A 252 -18.72 -22.04 -1.72
CA ARG A 252 -19.98 -22.18 -2.48
C ARG A 252 -20.13 -23.58 -3.08
N ALA A 253 -19.05 -24.16 -3.62
CA ALA A 253 -19.06 -25.56 -4.13
C ALA A 253 -19.39 -26.58 -3.04
N LEU A 254 -19.00 -26.35 -1.80
CA LEU A 254 -19.38 -27.16 -0.64
C LEU A 254 -20.80 -26.87 -0.16
N GLY A 255 -21.51 -25.90 -0.72
CA GLY A 255 -22.86 -25.50 -0.31
C GLY A 255 -22.86 -24.76 1.04
N ILE A 256 -21.85 -23.96 1.32
CA ILE A 256 -21.83 -23.05 2.46
C ILE A 256 -22.64 -21.80 2.06
N GLU A 257 -23.71 -21.53 2.82
CA GLU A 257 -24.63 -20.40 2.60
C GLU A 257 -24.32 -19.19 3.50
N SER A 258 -23.40 -19.35 4.45
CA SER A 258 -22.95 -18.27 5.34
C SER A 258 -22.58 -17.01 4.56
N LEU A 259 -22.81 -15.83 5.14
CA LEU A 259 -22.28 -14.58 4.61
C LEU A 259 -20.74 -14.65 4.61
N ILE A 260 -20.11 -14.45 3.47
CA ILE A 260 -18.65 -14.45 3.33
C ILE A 260 -18.20 -13.00 3.27
N MET A 261 -17.26 -12.65 4.14
CA MET A 261 -16.77 -11.29 4.30
C MET A 261 -15.25 -11.24 4.26
N GLY A 262 -14.72 -10.15 3.70
CA GLY A 262 -13.29 -9.86 3.65
C GLY A 262 -12.96 -8.43 4.07
N GLY A 263 -11.69 -8.07 3.94
CA GLY A 263 -11.20 -6.72 4.16
C GLY A 263 -11.04 -5.95 2.85
N ASP A 264 -10.34 -4.85 2.92
CA ASP A 264 -10.07 -3.89 1.84
C ASP A 264 -9.36 -4.50 0.62
N THR A 265 -8.49 -5.47 0.85
CA THR A 265 -7.77 -6.20 -0.20
C THR A 265 -8.70 -6.93 -1.19
N TRP A 266 -9.97 -7.14 -0.84
CA TRP A 266 -10.95 -7.80 -1.70
C TRP A 266 -11.53 -6.87 -2.75
N GLU A 267 -11.36 -5.56 -2.63
CA GLU A 267 -11.77 -4.61 -3.68
C GLU A 267 -10.79 -4.66 -4.87
N ASN A 268 -10.80 -5.78 -5.54
CA ASN A 268 -9.95 -6.03 -6.71
C ASN A 268 -10.74 -6.82 -7.75
N PRO A 269 -10.75 -6.40 -9.04
CA PRO A 269 -11.46 -7.11 -10.11
C PRO A 269 -11.14 -8.60 -10.18
N ALA A 270 -9.91 -9.01 -9.83
CA ALA A 270 -9.50 -10.41 -9.83
C ALA A 270 -10.38 -11.29 -8.91
N VAL A 271 -10.97 -10.74 -7.85
CA VAL A 271 -11.88 -11.48 -6.97
C VAL A 271 -13.13 -11.89 -7.73
N ILE A 272 -13.72 -10.96 -8.49
CA ILE A 272 -14.92 -11.23 -9.30
C ILE A 272 -14.57 -12.09 -10.52
N ASP A 273 -13.48 -11.76 -11.23
CA ASP A 273 -13.08 -12.47 -12.45
C ASP A 273 -12.82 -13.95 -12.20
N VAL A 274 -12.20 -14.29 -11.06
CA VAL A 274 -11.86 -15.66 -10.70
C VAL A 274 -13.04 -16.38 -10.02
N ALA A 275 -13.75 -15.73 -9.10
CA ALA A 275 -14.87 -16.35 -8.40
C ALA A 275 -16.12 -16.44 -9.28
N GLY A 276 -16.31 -15.52 -10.22
CA GLY A 276 -17.50 -15.47 -11.07
C GLY A 276 -18.77 -15.29 -10.24
N ASN A 277 -19.82 -16.02 -10.57
CA ASN A 277 -21.10 -15.96 -9.86
C ASN A 277 -21.02 -16.36 -8.37
N ASP A 278 -19.97 -17.06 -7.96
CA ASP A 278 -19.77 -17.45 -6.55
C ASP A 278 -19.42 -16.25 -5.67
N ALA A 279 -18.98 -15.12 -6.28
CA ALA A 279 -18.72 -13.86 -5.58
C ALA A 279 -20.01 -13.11 -5.21
N GLU A 280 -21.16 -13.44 -5.80
CA GLU A 280 -22.41 -12.72 -5.50
C GLU A 280 -22.73 -12.74 -4.00
N GLY A 281 -22.99 -11.54 -3.45
CA GLY A 281 -23.35 -11.34 -2.05
C GLY A 281 -22.19 -11.44 -1.06
N ILE A 282 -20.92 -11.52 -1.50
CA ILE A 282 -19.79 -11.30 -0.57
C ILE A 282 -19.79 -9.84 -0.11
N VAL A 283 -19.18 -9.56 1.04
CA VAL A 283 -19.11 -8.21 1.59
C VAL A 283 -17.67 -7.89 1.96
N LEU A 284 -17.27 -6.65 1.75
CA LEU A 284 -15.95 -6.14 2.12
C LEU A 284 -16.03 -4.70 2.65
N SER A 285 -15.05 -4.31 3.44
CA SER A 285 -14.82 -2.91 3.80
C SER A 285 -13.72 -2.32 2.92
N THR A 286 -13.83 -1.04 2.61
CA THR A 286 -12.85 -0.32 1.79
C THR A 286 -12.76 1.16 2.18
N PHE A 287 -11.91 1.95 1.52
CA PHE A 287 -11.54 3.29 1.93
C PHE A 287 -12.30 4.40 1.20
N PHE A 288 -12.89 4.09 0.05
CA PHE A 288 -13.39 5.09 -0.88
C PHE A 288 -14.49 4.52 -1.79
N ASP A 289 -15.45 5.37 -2.15
CA ASP A 289 -16.38 5.10 -3.25
C ASP A 289 -16.43 6.28 -4.23
N GLU A 290 -16.26 5.99 -5.50
CA GLU A 290 -16.24 6.99 -6.58
C GLU A 290 -17.58 7.70 -6.80
N ASN A 291 -18.68 7.11 -6.29
CA ASN A 291 -20.01 7.67 -6.41
C ASN A 291 -20.39 8.57 -5.21
N ASP A 292 -19.57 8.55 -4.13
CA ASP A 292 -19.75 9.40 -2.95
C ASP A 292 -18.45 10.15 -2.59
N PRO A 293 -17.92 11.01 -3.48
CA PRO A 293 -16.68 11.74 -3.25
C PRO A 293 -16.85 12.78 -2.14
N ALA A 294 -16.18 12.58 -1.00
CA ALA A 294 -16.36 13.38 0.21
C ALA A 294 -15.74 14.78 0.16
N THR A 295 -14.78 15.04 -0.74
CA THR A 295 -14.04 16.31 -0.84
C THR A 295 -14.03 16.86 -2.25
N GLU A 296 -13.65 18.14 -2.41
CA GLU A 296 -13.48 18.71 -3.75
C GLU A 296 -12.28 18.06 -4.49
N GLU A 297 -11.25 17.64 -3.75
CA GLU A 297 -10.12 16.90 -4.36
C GLU A 297 -10.58 15.52 -4.84
N ALA A 298 -11.45 14.83 -4.08
CA ALA A 298 -12.05 13.56 -4.50
C ALA A 298 -12.83 13.69 -5.82
N LYS A 299 -13.62 14.75 -5.98
CA LYS A 299 -14.39 14.97 -7.22
C LYS A 299 -13.47 15.15 -8.43
N LYS A 300 -12.39 15.95 -8.29
CA LYS A 300 -11.40 16.15 -9.35
C LYS A 300 -10.66 14.86 -9.69
N PHE A 301 -10.28 14.10 -8.65
CA PHE A 301 -9.63 12.81 -8.82
C PHE A 301 -10.53 11.85 -9.59
N VAL A 302 -11.80 11.69 -9.19
CA VAL A 302 -12.75 10.79 -9.85
C VAL A 302 -12.90 11.14 -11.33
N GLU A 303 -13.14 12.42 -11.64
CA GLU A 303 -13.32 12.87 -13.02
C GLU A 303 -12.06 12.59 -13.87
N GLY A 304 -10.90 13.00 -13.34
CA GLY A 304 -9.65 12.91 -14.09
C GLY A 304 -9.11 11.49 -14.18
N TYR A 305 -9.18 10.71 -13.08
CA TYR A 305 -8.65 9.36 -13.05
C TYR A 305 -9.51 8.37 -13.85
N LYS A 306 -10.85 8.54 -13.86
CA LYS A 306 -11.71 7.80 -14.80
C LYS A 306 -11.36 8.04 -16.25
N ALA A 307 -11.03 9.29 -16.61
CA ALA A 307 -10.59 9.61 -17.96
C ALA A 307 -9.22 8.97 -18.30
N GLU A 308 -8.35 8.80 -17.31
CA GLU A 308 -7.06 8.11 -17.45
C GLU A 308 -7.21 6.60 -17.61
N LEU A 309 -8.06 5.98 -16.80
CA LEU A 309 -8.35 4.53 -16.85
C LEU A 309 -9.11 4.14 -18.13
N GLY A 310 -9.95 5.05 -18.66
CA GLY A 310 -10.81 4.77 -19.80
C GLY A 310 -11.78 3.63 -19.51
N ASP A 311 -12.00 2.74 -20.49
CA ASP A 311 -12.89 1.58 -20.37
C ASP A 311 -12.17 0.32 -19.83
N THR A 312 -10.94 0.45 -19.31
CA THR A 312 -10.14 -0.72 -18.90
C THR A 312 -10.48 -1.23 -17.50
N GLU A 313 -10.95 -0.35 -16.62
CA GLU A 313 -11.33 -0.68 -15.25
C GLU A 313 -12.79 -0.31 -15.00
N PRO A 314 -13.59 -1.23 -14.44
CA PRO A 314 -15.01 -0.99 -14.18
C PRO A 314 -15.27 -0.02 -13.03
N ILE A 315 -14.32 0.11 -12.10
CA ILE A 315 -14.36 0.99 -10.93
C ILE A 315 -13.00 1.66 -10.73
N ILE A 316 -12.97 2.75 -9.97
CA ILE A 316 -11.72 3.28 -9.41
C ILE A 316 -11.38 2.46 -8.16
N PRO A 317 -10.25 1.71 -8.14
CA PRO A 317 -9.83 1.01 -6.93
C PRO A 317 -9.56 1.99 -5.78
N ALA A 318 -10.08 1.72 -4.58
CA ALA A 318 -9.90 2.60 -3.44
C ALA A 318 -8.41 2.77 -3.06
N VAL A 319 -7.58 1.77 -3.31
CA VAL A 319 -6.13 1.86 -3.09
C VAL A 319 -5.44 2.83 -4.06
N SER A 320 -6.00 3.06 -5.25
CA SER A 320 -5.51 4.13 -6.15
C SER A 320 -5.77 5.51 -5.57
N ALA A 321 -6.92 5.71 -4.91
CA ALA A 321 -7.23 6.95 -4.19
C ALA A 321 -6.27 7.17 -3.02
N LEU A 322 -5.92 6.12 -2.27
CA LEU A 322 -4.93 6.19 -1.20
C LEU A 322 -3.51 6.46 -1.71
N GLY A 323 -3.10 5.84 -2.83
CA GLY A 323 -1.82 6.12 -3.49
C GLY A 323 -1.70 7.58 -3.92
N TYR A 324 -2.79 8.13 -4.48
CA TYR A 324 -2.88 9.55 -4.79
C TYR A 324 -2.72 10.42 -3.54
N ASP A 325 -3.47 10.12 -2.47
CA ASP A 325 -3.38 10.85 -1.20
C ASP A 325 -1.96 10.80 -0.61
N ALA A 326 -1.33 9.63 -0.61
CA ALA A 326 0.03 9.47 -0.13
C ALA A 326 1.03 10.36 -0.89
N TYR A 327 0.88 10.46 -2.21
CA TYR A 327 1.72 11.33 -3.03
C TYR A 327 1.50 12.81 -2.71
N ILE A 328 0.24 13.28 -2.70
CA ILE A 328 -0.05 14.70 -2.47
C ILE A 328 0.33 15.15 -1.05
N LEU A 329 0.22 14.27 -0.05
CA LEU A 329 0.67 14.51 1.33
C LEU A 329 2.20 14.69 1.40
N VAL A 330 2.95 13.79 0.76
CA VAL A 330 4.42 13.90 0.72
C VAL A 330 4.86 15.17 -0.02
N ARG A 331 4.24 15.46 -1.17
CA ARG A 331 4.52 16.66 -1.94
C ARG A 331 4.23 17.94 -1.16
N ASP A 332 3.08 18.02 -0.49
CA ASP A 332 2.67 19.15 0.34
C ASP A 332 3.63 19.34 1.52
N ALA A 333 4.05 18.24 2.16
CA ALA A 333 5.01 18.28 3.25
C ALA A 333 6.38 18.80 2.80
N ILE A 334 6.88 18.41 1.64
CA ILE A 334 8.11 18.96 1.06
C ILE A 334 7.98 20.46 0.80
N GLU A 335 6.84 20.91 0.25
CA GLU A 335 6.57 22.33 -0.01
C GLU A 335 6.54 23.14 1.30
N ARG A 336 5.82 22.66 2.33
CA ARG A 336 5.75 23.31 3.65
C ARG A 336 7.10 23.31 4.38
N ALA A 337 7.87 22.25 4.27
CA ALA A 337 9.22 22.17 4.82
C ALA A 337 10.19 23.16 4.14
N GLY A 338 9.92 23.54 2.88
CA GLY A 338 10.82 24.36 2.07
C GLY A 338 12.21 23.73 1.90
N SER A 339 12.32 22.40 2.07
CA SER A 339 13.58 21.66 2.18
C SER A 339 13.41 20.22 1.71
N THR A 340 14.52 19.60 1.33
CA THR A 340 14.62 18.15 1.06
C THR A 340 15.25 17.37 2.23
N ASP A 341 15.43 18.00 3.38
CA ASP A 341 15.90 17.35 4.61
C ASP A 341 14.83 16.40 5.16
N GLY A 342 15.19 15.15 5.41
CA GLY A 342 14.24 14.13 5.84
C GLY A 342 13.54 14.45 7.15
N THR A 343 14.24 15.06 8.12
CA THR A 343 13.62 15.44 9.40
C THR A 343 12.64 16.59 9.22
N ALA A 344 13.00 17.59 8.39
CA ALA A 344 12.11 18.71 8.10
C ALA A 344 10.82 18.25 7.38
N ILE A 345 10.94 17.31 6.44
CA ILE A 345 9.78 16.72 5.76
C ILE A 345 8.94 15.90 6.75
N ARG A 346 9.56 15.06 7.60
CA ARG A 346 8.90 14.31 8.65
C ARG A 346 8.08 15.23 9.58
N ASP A 347 8.68 16.30 10.05
CA ASP A 347 8.01 17.27 10.93
C ASP A 347 6.84 17.97 10.23
N ALA A 348 6.99 18.26 8.93
CA ALA A 348 5.91 18.81 8.11
C ALA A 348 4.75 17.80 7.91
N ILE A 349 5.03 16.50 7.72
CA ILE A 349 3.98 15.47 7.65
C ILE A 349 3.26 15.41 9.01
N ALA A 350 3.99 15.29 10.12
CA ALA A 350 3.41 15.18 11.46
C ALA A 350 2.52 16.38 11.83
N ALA A 351 2.83 17.56 11.30
CA ALA A 351 2.07 18.80 11.51
C ALA A 351 0.90 19.00 10.54
N THR A 352 0.53 17.97 9.77
CA THR A 352 -0.60 18.06 8.82
C THR A 352 -1.92 18.06 9.58
N GLU A 353 -2.72 19.10 9.34
CA GLU A 353 -4.07 19.26 9.91
C GLU A 353 -5.07 19.63 8.81
N ASN A 354 -6.25 19.03 8.85
CA ASN A 354 -7.37 19.30 7.95
C ASN A 354 -6.99 19.23 6.45
N PHE A 355 -6.12 18.30 6.08
CA PHE A 355 -5.71 18.13 4.70
C PHE A 355 -6.85 17.47 3.90
N GLU A 356 -7.33 18.13 2.86
CA GLU A 356 -8.37 17.60 1.97
C GLU A 356 -7.78 16.61 0.97
N GLY A 357 -7.82 15.32 1.33
CA GLY A 357 -7.45 14.24 0.44
C GLY A 357 -8.63 13.70 -0.37
N VAL A 358 -8.36 12.75 -1.24
CA VAL A 358 -9.38 12.01 -2.01
C VAL A 358 -10.19 11.09 -1.10
N THR A 359 -9.55 10.44 -0.15
CA THR A 359 -10.19 9.51 0.78
C THR A 359 -10.73 10.22 2.05
N GLY A 360 -10.99 11.51 1.97
CA GLY A 360 -11.52 12.34 3.05
C GLY A 360 -10.50 13.33 3.63
N VAL A 361 -10.88 13.97 4.72
CA VAL A 361 -10.00 14.90 5.45
C VAL A 361 -9.00 14.08 6.28
N ILE A 362 -7.72 14.47 6.20
CA ILE A 362 -6.62 13.75 6.84
C ILE A 362 -5.98 14.64 7.92
N ASN A 363 -5.92 14.11 9.13
CA ASN A 363 -5.10 14.57 10.24
C ASN A 363 -4.24 13.40 10.69
N PHE A 364 -3.07 13.66 11.26
CA PHE A 364 -2.25 12.59 11.82
C PHE A 364 -2.32 12.54 13.35
N THR A 365 -2.34 11.32 13.88
CA THR A 365 -2.14 11.04 15.31
C THR A 365 -0.66 11.22 15.69
N GLU A 366 -0.35 11.15 16.98
CA GLU A 366 1.05 11.18 17.46
C GLU A 366 1.86 9.98 16.94
N GLU A 367 1.19 8.87 16.64
CA GLU A 367 1.80 7.65 16.09
C GLU A 367 2.04 7.73 14.56
N GLY A 368 1.55 8.78 13.88
CA GLY A 368 1.68 8.92 12.43
C GLY A 368 0.57 8.24 11.61
N ASP A 369 -0.52 7.86 12.26
CA ASP A 369 -1.69 7.29 11.61
C ASP A 369 -2.68 8.38 11.16
N ALA A 370 -3.31 8.22 10.01
CA ALA A 370 -4.44 9.07 9.65
C ALA A 370 -5.60 8.83 10.62
N ASP A 371 -6.12 9.90 11.22
CA ASP A 371 -7.30 9.86 12.09
C ASP A 371 -8.56 9.70 11.24
N LYS A 372 -8.84 8.46 10.82
CA LYS A 372 -9.98 8.08 10.02
C LYS A 372 -10.95 7.21 10.80
N SER A 373 -12.20 7.66 10.86
CA SER A 373 -13.31 6.99 11.56
C SER A 373 -14.40 6.49 10.62
N ILE A 374 -14.15 6.51 9.30
CA ILE A 374 -15.13 6.16 8.26
C ILE A 374 -14.57 5.02 7.41
N ALA A 375 -15.41 4.01 7.17
CA ALA A 375 -15.18 2.95 6.20
C ALA A 375 -16.37 2.79 5.27
N VAL A 376 -16.12 2.46 4.03
CA VAL A 376 -17.12 2.11 3.02
C VAL A 376 -17.35 0.60 3.03
N ILE A 377 -18.58 0.16 2.96
CA ILE A 377 -18.95 -1.25 2.80
C ILE A 377 -19.44 -1.47 1.37
N LYS A 378 -18.90 -2.47 0.71
CA LYS A 378 -19.32 -2.91 -0.63
C LYS A 378 -19.71 -4.38 -0.65
N THR A 379 -20.55 -4.72 -1.61
CA THR A 379 -20.92 -6.11 -1.96
C THR A 379 -20.62 -6.36 -3.43
N VAL A 380 -20.69 -7.60 -3.85
CA VAL A 380 -20.78 -7.97 -5.26
C VAL A 380 -22.23 -8.20 -5.62
N GLN A 381 -22.72 -7.50 -6.63
CA GLN A 381 -24.05 -7.63 -7.21
C GLN A 381 -23.96 -7.54 -8.73
N ASP A 382 -24.57 -8.49 -9.42
CA ASP A 382 -24.54 -8.58 -10.89
C ASP A 382 -23.10 -8.55 -11.46
N GLY A 383 -22.15 -9.18 -10.72
CA GLY A 383 -20.73 -9.24 -11.09
C GLY A 383 -19.98 -7.92 -10.97
N GLN A 384 -20.44 -7.00 -10.16
CA GLN A 384 -19.80 -5.70 -9.91
C GLN A 384 -19.73 -5.39 -8.41
N PHE A 385 -18.73 -4.63 -7.99
CA PHE A 385 -18.70 -4.06 -6.66
C PHE A 385 -19.74 -2.94 -6.56
N VAL A 386 -20.61 -3.04 -5.58
CA VAL A 386 -21.71 -2.11 -5.34
C VAL A 386 -21.62 -1.56 -3.92
N TYR A 387 -21.71 -0.25 -3.77
CA TYR A 387 -21.80 0.42 -2.48
C TYR A 387 -23.02 -0.06 -1.69
N ILE A 388 -22.86 -0.36 -0.42
CA ILE A 388 -23.94 -0.67 0.51
C ILE A 388 -24.14 0.46 1.52
N ASP A 389 -23.07 0.84 2.21
CA ASP A 389 -23.13 1.73 3.36
C ASP A 389 -21.79 2.42 3.62
N THR A 390 -21.86 3.51 4.36
CA THR A 390 -20.71 4.18 4.96
C THR A 390 -20.84 4.09 6.48
N VAL A 391 -19.87 3.41 7.12
CA VAL A 391 -19.92 3.15 8.55
C VAL A 391 -18.94 4.08 9.27
N GLU A 392 -19.48 4.85 10.22
CA GLU A 392 -18.69 5.62 11.18
C GLU A 392 -18.71 4.91 12.52
N VAL A 393 -17.57 4.53 13.04
CA VAL A 393 -17.42 3.93 14.38
C VAL A 393 -16.70 4.92 15.29
N LYS A 394 -17.40 5.32 16.35
CA LYS A 394 -16.85 6.22 17.37
C LYS A 394 -16.10 5.47 18.45
#